data_9969d84064f7f40112e230ef6246d39d
#
_entry.id   9969d84064f7f40112e230ef6246d39d
#
_cell.length_a   1.000
_cell.length_b   1.000
_cell.length_c   1.000
_cell.angle_alpha   90.00
_cell.angle_beta   90.00
_cell.angle_gamma   90.00
#
_symmetry.space_group_name_H-M   'P 1'
#
loop_
_entity.id
_entity.type
_entity.pdbx_description
1 polymer ?
#
loop_
_entity_poly.entity_id
_entity_poly.type
_entity_poly.pdbx_seq_one_letter_code
_entity_poly.pdbx_strand_id
1 'polypeptide(L)'
;MINIDLKISKIIAKDNTKESNEKILIKEEEYRSNFILDLDKELVQLNKELRFLIKQNQYAEFSDRHGGIKGIYLNGYHFNNKNKMDLIESVFKNTNVNTLVIDIKTDNGHILFETNNPLAIEMNNVRSKYNKASLEEFKNDKNLYLIGRVVVFQDPLFAKKYPEEAVFDTAKNTIYSQDGQYFIDPSSKKAQNYIIDISKEACELGFDEIQFDYIRYPDSSYQYMKFKDESTFENRIKNINSFLSLAKPEINSLGCFLSADVFGYILTNKYDGGIGQNLETMIENLDFISPMVYPSHYSSGSFGFSNPNRNPYGVISAALQDALDRDVEPYKLRPFLQGFWHTDYEVRENIRAAEDKNLGWLIWNVSSSYNLEYFSKIDS
;
A
#
# COMPACT_ATOMS: atom_id res chain seq x y z
N MET A 1 -19.13 -33.71 18.12
CA MET A 1 -19.34 -33.84 19.58
C MET A 1 -18.77 -35.13 20.16
N ILE A 2 -19.18 -36.32 19.71
CA ILE A 2 -18.78 -37.63 20.29
C ILE A 2 -17.23 -37.86 20.34
N ASN A 3 -16.47 -37.34 19.39
CA ASN A 3 -15.01 -37.57 19.32
C ASN A 3 -14.20 -36.64 20.27
N ILE A 4 -14.79 -35.53 20.70
CA ILE A 4 -14.17 -34.53 21.60
C ILE A 4 -14.24 -35.06 23.03
N ASP A 5 -15.42 -35.53 23.46
CA ASP A 5 -15.63 -36.11 24.78
C ASP A 5 -14.74 -37.32 25.03
N LEU A 6 -14.49 -38.14 23.98
CA LEU A 6 -13.60 -39.30 24.08
C LEU A 6 -12.12 -38.93 24.21
N LYS A 7 -11.68 -37.84 23.58
CA LYS A 7 -10.31 -37.33 23.72
C LYS A 7 -10.08 -36.69 25.09
N ILE A 8 -11.03 -35.89 25.57
CA ILE A 8 -10.96 -35.25 26.89
C ILE A 8 -10.94 -36.31 27.99
N SER A 9 -11.86 -37.30 27.94
CA SER A 9 -11.89 -38.41 28.89
C SER A 9 -10.60 -39.24 28.95
N LYS A 10 -9.91 -39.43 27.80
CA LYS A 10 -8.62 -40.16 27.74
C LYS A 10 -7.46 -39.34 28.30
N ILE A 11 -7.48 -38.02 28.22
CA ILE A 11 -6.46 -37.13 28.79
C ILE A 11 -6.62 -37.10 30.32
N ILE A 12 -7.84 -36.95 30.81
CA ILE A 12 -8.16 -36.88 32.24
C ILE A 12 -7.90 -38.26 32.93
N ALA A 13 -8.23 -39.38 32.29
CA ALA A 13 -7.96 -40.71 32.81
C ALA A 13 -6.46 -41.05 33.00
N LYS A 14 -5.57 -40.31 32.33
CA LYS A 14 -4.10 -40.47 32.46
C LYS A 14 -3.52 -39.76 33.66
N ASP A 15 -4.22 -38.76 34.22
CA ASP A 15 -3.69 -37.88 35.31
C ASP A 15 -4.24 -38.25 36.71
N ASN A 16 -5.18 -39.21 36.79
CA ASN A 16 -5.92 -39.47 38.02
C ASN A 16 -5.31 -40.55 38.91
N THR A 17 -4.70 -40.11 39.99
CA THR A 17 -4.47 -41.04 41.13
C THR A 17 -4.95 -40.58 42.52
N LYS A 18 -5.52 -39.38 42.75
CA LYS A 18 -6.03 -38.98 44.10
C LYS A 18 -6.83 -37.65 44.15
N GLU A 19 -7.58 -37.21 43.16
CA GLU A 19 -8.38 -35.98 43.28
C GLU A 19 -9.88 -36.25 43.52
N SER A 20 -10.60 -35.34 44.24
CA SER A 20 -12.03 -35.44 44.48
C SER A 20 -12.83 -35.21 43.15
N ASN A 21 -14.02 -35.81 43.02
CA ASN A 21 -14.86 -35.69 41.84
C ASN A 21 -15.17 -34.24 41.44
N GLU A 22 -15.20 -33.33 42.40
CA GLU A 22 -15.44 -31.89 42.15
C GLU A 22 -14.25 -31.22 41.44
N LYS A 23 -13.03 -31.56 41.78
CA LYS A 23 -11.81 -31.08 41.09
C LYS A 23 -11.68 -31.64 39.67
N ILE A 24 -12.15 -32.88 39.48
CA ILE A 24 -12.17 -33.52 38.17
C ILE A 24 -13.16 -32.78 37.22
N LEU A 25 -14.36 -32.45 37.70
CA LEU A 25 -15.36 -31.70 36.94
C LEU A 25 -14.88 -30.29 36.59
N ILE A 26 -14.22 -29.58 37.49
CA ILE A 26 -13.64 -28.24 37.21
C ILE A 26 -12.56 -28.33 36.13
N LYS A 27 -11.69 -29.32 36.19
CA LYS A 27 -10.68 -29.54 35.14
C LYS A 27 -11.30 -29.89 33.78
N GLU A 28 -12.36 -30.70 33.74
CA GLU A 28 -13.08 -31.03 32.53
C GLU A 28 -13.70 -29.78 31.88
N GLU A 29 -14.33 -28.89 32.65
CA GLU A 29 -14.89 -27.64 32.16
C GLU A 29 -13.83 -26.68 31.65
N GLU A 30 -12.70 -26.58 32.34
CA GLU A 30 -11.57 -25.77 31.92
C GLU A 30 -10.93 -26.30 30.61
N TYR A 31 -10.75 -27.62 30.48
CA TYR A 31 -10.27 -28.24 29.24
C TYR A 31 -11.25 -28.03 28.06
N ARG A 32 -12.55 -28.17 28.30
CA ARG A 32 -13.60 -27.92 27.29
C ARG A 32 -13.59 -26.45 26.85
N SER A 33 -13.54 -25.52 27.77
CA SER A 33 -13.45 -24.08 27.50
C SER A 33 -12.22 -23.71 26.66
N ASN A 34 -11.06 -24.21 27.05
CA ASN A 34 -9.82 -23.97 26.31
C ASN A 34 -9.84 -24.58 24.92
N PHE A 35 -10.39 -25.80 24.77
CA PHE A 35 -10.50 -26.45 23.47
C PHE A 35 -11.48 -25.71 22.53
N ILE A 36 -12.63 -25.23 23.04
CA ILE A 36 -13.58 -24.43 22.27
C ILE A 36 -12.91 -23.12 21.85
N LEU A 37 -12.20 -22.44 22.75
CA LEU A 37 -11.50 -21.20 22.45
C LEU A 37 -10.43 -21.39 21.36
N ASP A 38 -9.71 -22.50 21.36
CA ASP A 38 -8.71 -22.80 20.34
C ASP A 38 -9.36 -23.12 18.97
N LEU A 39 -10.50 -23.84 18.96
CA LEU A 39 -11.28 -24.08 17.75
C LEU A 39 -11.81 -22.75 17.16
N ASP A 40 -12.29 -21.85 18.01
CA ASP A 40 -12.77 -20.54 17.53
C ASP A 40 -11.65 -19.73 16.92
N LYS A 41 -10.43 -19.75 17.50
CA LYS A 41 -9.25 -19.11 16.89
C LYS A 41 -8.89 -19.70 15.54
N GLU A 42 -8.87 -21.05 15.43
CA GLU A 42 -8.60 -21.74 14.15
C GLU A 42 -9.64 -21.39 13.09
N LEU A 43 -10.94 -21.34 13.46
CA LEU A 43 -12.01 -20.93 12.54
C LEU A 43 -11.86 -19.48 12.08
N VAL A 44 -11.52 -18.57 12.98
CA VAL A 44 -11.26 -17.16 12.63
C VAL A 44 -10.08 -17.06 11.66
N GLN A 45 -9.00 -17.79 11.92
CA GLN A 45 -7.83 -17.79 11.04
C GLN A 45 -8.14 -18.35 9.66
N LEU A 46 -8.84 -19.49 9.60
CA LEU A 46 -9.26 -20.11 8.34
C LEU A 46 -10.19 -19.20 7.52
N ASN A 47 -11.10 -18.49 8.18
CA ASN A 47 -11.96 -17.52 7.51
C ASN A 47 -11.17 -16.35 6.91
N LYS A 48 -10.11 -15.86 7.58
CA LYS A 48 -9.22 -14.82 7.05
C LYS A 48 -8.49 -15.31 5.79
N GLU A 49 -7.92 -16.51 5.86
CA GLU A 49 -7.21 -17.12 4.73
C GLU A 49 -8.15 -17.36 3.53
N LEU A 50 -9.36 -17.84 3.78
CA LEU A 50 -10.36 -18.06 2.74
C LEU A 50 -10.78 -16.72 2.07
N ARG A 51 -10.98 -15.66 2.84
CA ARG A 51 -11.29 -14.33 2.27
C ARG A 51 -10.20 -13.87 1.33
N PHE A 52 -8.94 -14.00 1.73
CA PHE A 52 -7.82 -13.58 0.89
C PHE A 52 -7.68 -14.46 -0.36
N LEU A 53 -7.87 -15.77 -0.25
CA LEU A 53 -7.87 -16.69 -1.40
C LEU A 53 -8.97 -16.34 -2.40
N ILE A 54 -10.19 -16.04 -1.93
CA ILE A 54 -11.28 -15.56 -2.80
C ILE A 54 -10.86 -14.28 -3.52
N LYS A 55 -10.23 -13.36 -2.82
CA LYS A 55 -9.74 -12.11 -3.39
C LYS A 55 -8.68 -12.33 -4.46
N GLN A 56 -7.74 -13.24 -4.23
CA GLN A 56 -6.73 -13.61 -5.22
C GLN A 56 -7.37 -14.18 -6.50
N ASN A 57 -8.37 -15.04 -6.38
CA ASN A 57 -9.09 -15.55 -7.52
C ASN A 57 -9.85 -14.45 -8.29
N GLN A 58 -10.53 -13.55 -7.58
CA GLN A 58 -11.21 -12.40 -8.20
C GLN A 58 -10.23 -11.49 -8.94
N TYR A 59 -9.06 -11.25 -8.36
CA TYR A 59 -8.01 -10.46 -9.01
C TYR A 59 -7.48 -11.15 -10.26
N ALA A 60 -7.21 -12.45 -10.20
CA ALA A 60 -6.74 -13.21 -11.35
C ALA A 60 -7.75 -13.17 -12.51
N GLU A 61 -9.03 -13.42 -12.23
CA GLU A 61 -10.11 -13.32 -13.22
C GLU A 61 -10.26 -11.90 -13.80
N PHE A 62 -10.12 -10.88 -12.96
CA PHE A 62 -10.15 -9.48 -13.40
C PHE A 62 -8.96 -9.15 -14.30
N SER A 63 -7.75 -9.52 -13.88
CA SER A 63 -6.52 -9.29 -14.62
C SER A 63 -6.53 -10.00 -15.97
N ASP A 64 -6.95 -11.26 -16.03
CA ASP A 64 -7.04 -12.03 -17.27
C ASP A 64 -8.05 -11.43 -18.25
N ARG A 65 -9.21 -11.02 -17.73
CA ARG A 65 -10.28 -10.40 -18.56
C ARG A 65 -9.84 -9.08 -19.18
N HIS A 66 -9.05 -8.29 -18.47
CA HIS A 66 -8.69 -6.92 -18.86
C HIS A 66 -7.25 -6.79 -19.39
N GLY A 67 -6.48 -7.88 -19.45
CA GLY A 67 -5.08 -7.85 -19.86
C GLY A 67 -4.20 -7.04 -18.89
N GLY A 68 -4.41 -7.27 -17.58
CA GLY A 68 -3.68 -6.64 -16.50
C GLY A 68 -4.34 -5.38 -15.92
N ILE A 69 -3.71 -4.84 -14.90
CA ILE A 69 -4.11 -3.60 -14.22
C ILE A 69 -3.62 -2.40 -15.04
N LYS A 70 -4.53 -1.50 -15.40
CA LYS A 70 -4.27 -0.26 -16.15
C LYS A 70 -4.97 0.89 -15.44
N GLY A 71 -4.22 1.69 -14.69
CA GLY A 71 -4.80 2.60 -13.72
C GLY A 71 -4.45 4.07 -13.91
N ILE A 72 -5.32 4.92 -13.35
CA ILE A 72 -5.10 6.35 -13.21
C ILE A 72 -5.30 6.77 -11.76
N TYR A 73 -4.64 7.86 -11.36
CA TYR A 73 -4.76 8.43 -10.02
C TYR A 73 -5.84 9.52 -9.97
N LEU A 74 -6.63 9.51 -8.90
CA LEU A 74 -7.55 10.58 -8.53
C LEU A 74 -7.16 11.14 -7.16
N ASN A 75 -6.87 12.45 -7.11
CA ASN A 75 -6.78 13.13 -5.83
C ASN A 75 -8.14 13.03 -5.12
N GLY A 76 -8.15 12.40 -3.95
CA GLY A 76 -9.38 12.05 -3.24
C GLY A 76 -10.27 13.25 -2.89
N TYR A 77 -9.72 14.46 -2.79
CA TYR A 77 -10.51 15.68 -2.63
C TYR A 77 -11.44 15.97 -3.83
N HIS A 78 -11.12 15.41 -5.00
CA HIS A 78 -11.89 15.61 -6.21
C HIS A 78 -13.07 14.64 -6.40
N PHE A 79 -13.21 13.63 -5.52
CA PHE A 79 -14.26 12.61 -5.67
C PHE A 79 -15.68 13.19 -5.76
N ASN A 80 -15.96 14.31 -5.08
CA ASN A 80 -17.23 15.02 -5.17
C ASN A 80 -17.23 16.18 -6.16
N ASN A 81 -16.18 16.34 -6.96
CA ASN A 81 -16.11 17.37 -7.99
C ASN A 81 -16.66 16.81 -9.31
N LYS A 82 -17.86 17.24 -9.69
CA LYS A 82 -18.56 16.74 -10.87
C LYS A 82 -17.71 16.79 -12.14
N ASN A 83 -17.03 17.91 -12.40
CA ASN A 83 -16.23 18.06 -13.64
C ASN A 83 -15.04 17.09 -13.67
N LYS A 84 -14.44 16.82 -12.52
CA LYS A 84 -13.35 15.83 -12.42
C LYS A 84 -13.87 14.41 -12.57
N MET A 85 -15.00 14.10 -11.93
CA MET A 85 -15.59 12.77 -12.05
C MET A 85 -16.08 12.50 -13.47
N ASP A 86 -16.73 13.47 -14.14
CA ASP A 86 -17.14 13.36 -15.55
C ASP A 86 -15.93 13.06 -16.48
N LEU A 87 -14.75 13.70 -16.21
CA LEU A 87 -13.51 13.39 -16.92
C LEU A 87 -13.01 11.96 -16.65
N ILE A 88 -12.94 11.57 -15.39
CA ILE A 88 -12.51 10.22 -14.98
C ILE A 88 -13.43 9.15 -15.58
N GLU A 89 -14.73 9.35 -15.53
CA GLU A 89 -15.71 8.47 -16.15
C GLU A 89 -15.55 8.38 -17.67
N SER A 90 -15.23 9.50 -18.32
CA SER A 90 -14.94 9.52 -19.76
C SER A 90 -13.71 8.67 -20.10
N VAL A 91 -12.67 8.66 -19.25
CA VAL A 91 -11.50 7.79 -19.44
C VAL A 91 -11.91 6.32 -19.37
N PHE A 92 -12.62 5.90 -18.32
CA PHE A 92 -13.07 4.50 -18.20
C PHE A 92 -14.00 4.05 -19.33
N LYS A 93 -14.85 4.94 -19.81
CA LYS A 93 -15.79 4.62 -20.88
C LYS A 93 -15.14 4.47 -22.26
N ASN A 94 -14.08 5.25 -22.54
CA ASN A 94 -13.54 5.39 -23.90
C ASN A 94 -12.14 4.77 -24.06
N THR A 95 -11.60 4.15 -23.02
CA THR A 95 -10.25 3.57 -23.04
C THR A 95 -10.24 2.17 -22.41
N ASN A 96 -9.09 1.54 -22.34
CA ASN A 96 -8.87 0.27 -21.64
C ASN A 96 -8.43 0.42 -20.18
N VAL A 97 -8.49 1.62 -19.63
CA VAL A 97 -8.23 1.87 -18.20
C VAL A 97 -9.32 1.19 -17.37
N ASN A 98 -8.92 0.47 -16.33
CA ASN A 98 -9.79 -0.40 -15.54
C ASN A 98 -9.60 -0.25 -14.03
N THR A 99 -8.69 0.63 -13.62
CA THR A 99 -8.26 0.77 -12.23
C THR A 99 -8.21 2.24 -11.83
N LEU A 100 -8.72 2.54 -10.64
CA LEU A 100 -8.62 3.87 -10.05
C LEU A 100 -7.85 3.83 -8.73
N VAL A 101 -6.80 4.63 -8.64
CA VAL A 101 -6.09 4.91 -7.39
C VAL A 101 -6.69 6.18 -6.78
N ILE A 102 -7.18 6.09 -5.53
CA ILE A 102 -7.79 7.22 -4.81
C ILE A 102 -7.07 7.43 -3.48
N ASP A 103 -6.81 8.67 -3.08
CA ASP A 103 -6.28 8.95 -1.75
C ASP A 103 -7.28 8.56 -0.65
N ILE A 104 -6.83 7.77 0.28
CA ILE A 104 -7.47 7.47 1.56
C ILE A 104 -6.94 8.43 2.63
N LYS A 105 -5.62 8.53 2.74
CA LYS A 105 -4.91 9.44 3.63
C LYS A 105 -3.89 10.23 2.81
N THR A 106 -3.99 11.55 2.87
CA THR A 106 -3.20 12.47 2.05
C THR A 106 -1.84 12.80 2.68
N ASP A 107 -0.96 13.44 1.92
CA ASP A 107 0.33 13.99 2.34
C ASP A 107 0.23 15.12 3.39
N ASN A 108 -0.94 15.73 3.51
CA ASN A 108 -1.26 16.68 4.56
C ASN A 108 -1.79 16.03 5.85
N GLY A 109 -1.88 14.70 5.91
CA GLY A 109 -2.37 13.93 7.05
C GLY A 109 -3.90 13.84 7.15
N HIS A 110 -4.66 14.32 6.15
CA HIS A 110 -6.12 14.23 6.16
C HIS A 110 -6.61 12.83 5.72
N ILE A 111 -7.60 12.30 6.43
CA ILE A 111 -8.34 11.08 6.07
C ILE A 111 -9.61 11.50 5.32
N LEU A 112 -9.88 10.87 4.17
CA LEU A 112 -10.93 11.30 3.26
C LEU A 112 -12.23 10.49 3.34
N PHE A 113 -12.38 9.71 4.40
CA PHE A 113 -13.62 8.99 4.74
C PHE A 113 -13.94 9.11 6.24
N GLU A 114 -15.14 8.77 6.64
CA GLU A 114 -15.53 8.73 8.05
C GLU A 114 -14.84 7.56 8.76
N THR A 115 -14.16 7.84 9.86
CA THR A 115 -13.43 6.85 10.66
C THR A 115 -13.76 6.99 12.15
N ASN A 116 -13.73 5.88 12.86
CA ASN A 116 -13.83 5.84 14.32
C ASN A 116 -12.44 5.73 15.00
N ASN A 117 -11.35 5.83 14.24
CA ASN A 117 -10.00 5.77 14.79
C ASN A 117 -9.79 6.89 15.82
N PRO A 118 -9.45 6.58 17.09
CA PRO A 118 -9.36 7.57 18.16
C PRO A 118 -8.30 8.62 17.91
N LEU A 119 -7.16 8.26 17.27
CA LEU A 119 -6.11 9.22 16.95
C LEU A 119 -6.55 10.19 15.84
N ALA A 120 -7.31 9.70 14.85
CA ALA A 120 -7.87 10.56 13.81
C ALA A 120 -8.86 11.59 14.39
N ILE A 121 -9.72 11.14 15.31
CA ILE A 121 -10.67 12.02 16.01
C ILE A 121 -9.91 13.05 16.86
N GLU A 122 -8.90 12.61 17.62
CA GLU A 122 -8.09 13.49 18.46
C GLU A 122 -7.32 14.54 17.65
N MET A 123 -6.81 14.17 16.47
CA MET A 123 -6.12 15.09 15.56
C MET A 123 -7.07 15.97 14.76
N ASN A 124 -8.38 15.69 14.79
CA ASN A 124 -9.40 16.37 13.96
C ASN A 124 -8.97 16.44 12.48
N ASN A 125 -8.48 15.33 11.94
CA ASN A 125 -7.92 15.25 10.60
C ASN A 125 -8.83 14.59 9.55
N VAL A 126 -10.06 14.24 9.93
CA VAL A 126 -11.06 13.68 8.99
C VAL A 126 -11.62 14.77 8.09
N ARG A 127 -11.61 14.52 6.79
CA ARG A 127 -12.16 15.39 5.72
C ARG A 127 -12.92 14.54 4.72
N SER A 128 -13.95 13.85 5.20
CA SER A 128 -14.71 12.88 4.41
C SER A 128 -15.15 13.41 3.05
N LYS A 129 -14.87 12.65 1.99
CA LYS A 129 -15.20 12.92 0.59
C LYS A 129 -16.04 11.82 -0.02
N TYR A 130 -15.97 10.63 0.51
CA TYR A 130 -16.70 9.45 0.05
C TYR A 130 -17.02 8.51 1.22
N ASN A 131 -17.94 7.62 0.99
CA ASN A 131 -18.33 6.56 1.92
C ASN A 131 -18.45 5.23 1.16
N LYS A 132 -18.76 4.15 1.89
CA LYS A 132 -18.88 2.82 1.32
C LYS A 132 -19.88 2.77 0.15
N ALA A 133 -21.07 3.33 0.34
CA ALA A 133 -22.11 3.30 -0.69
C ALA A 133 -21.67 4.01 -2.00
N SER A 134 -21.06 5.20 -1.88
CA SER A 134 -20.58 5.95 -3.06
C SER A 134 -19.43 5.25 -3.79
N LEU A 135 -18.55 4.56 -3.06
CA LEU A 135 -17.46 3.77 -3.66
C LEU A 135 -17.99 2.51 -4.33
N GLU A 136 -18.91 1.79 -3.69
CA GLU A 136 -19.53 0.58 -4.25
C GLU A 136 -20.34 0.91 -5.52
N GLU A 137 -21.12 1.98 -5.50
CA GLU A 137 -21.85 2.47 -6.67
C GLU A 137 -20.90 2.76 -7.83
N PHE A 138 -19.85 3.55 -7.57
CA PHE A 138 -18.87 3.91 -8.59
C PHE A 138 -18.11 2.70 -9.14
N LYS A 139 -17.70 1.77 -8.26
CA LYS A 139 -16.97 0.56 -8.61
C LYS A 139 -17.80 -0.40 -9.46
N ASN A 140 -19.03 -0.69 -9.01
CA ASN A 140 -19.90 -1.69 -9.63
C ASN A 140 -20.44 -1.23 -11.00
N ASP A 141 -20.80 0.05 -11.11
CA ASP A 141 -21.27 0.64 -12.36
C ASP A 141 -20.25 0.50 -13.50
N LYS A 142 -18.96 0.48 -13.18
CA LYS A 142 -17.86 0.48 -14.13
C LYS A 142 -17.00 -0.77 -14.12
N ASN A 143 -17.29 -1.72 -13.21
CA ASN A 143 -16.48 -2.93 -12.99
C ASN A 143 -14.98 -2.61 -12.81
N LEU A 144 -14.66 -1.76 -11.84
CA LEU A 144 -13.32 -1.24 -11.59
C LEU A 144 -12.59 -2.00 -10.49
N TYR A 145 -11.26 -2.00 -10.58
CA TYR A 145 -10.38 -2.32 -9.48
C TYR A 145 -10.01 -1.02 -8.72
N LEU A 146 -10.25 -0.97 -7.42
CA LEU A 146 -10.01 0.22 -6.61
C LEU A 146 -8.78 0.06 -5.71
N ILE A 147 -7.83 0.97 -5.86
CA ILE A 147 -6.63 1.06 -5.02
C ILE A 147 -6.76 2.28 -4.11
N GLY A 148 -6.67 2.04 -2.81
CA GLY A 148 -6.67 3.10 -1.80
C GLY A 148 -5.26 3.52 -1.43
N ARG A 149 -4.85 4.74 -1.82
CA ARG A 149 -3.52 5.27 -1.51
C ARG A 149 -3.48 5.87 -0.11
N VAL A 150 -2.50 5.44 0.68
CA VAL A 150 -2.25 5.90 2.05
C VAL A 150 -0.84 6.46 2.14
N VAL A 151 -0.71 7.76 2.40
CA VAL A 151 0.57 8.39 2.71
C VAL A 151 0.99 8.02 4.13
N VAL A 152 2.15 7.35 4.28
CA VAL A 152 2.55 6.69 5.52
C VAL A 152 3.33 7.63 6.44
N PHE A 153 4.60 7.87 6.15
CA PHE A 153 5.50 8.57 7.09
C PHE A 153 5.65 10.07 6.84
N GLN A 154 5.00 10.63 5.82
CA GLN A 154 4.83 12.07 5.69
C GLN A 154 3.46 12.46 6.25
N ASP A 155 3.40 13.03 7.45
CA ASP A 155 2.15 13.43 8.08
C ASP A 155 2.37 14.61 9.02
N PRO A 156 2.11 15.84 8.54
CA PRO A 156 2.30 17.04 9.35
C PRO A 156 1.33 17.15 10.53
N LEU A 157 0.14 16.53 10.46
CA LEU A 157 -0.82 16.60 11.56
C LEU A 157 -0.42 15.66 12.70
N PHE A 158 -0.02 14.44 12.36
CA PHE A 158 0.49 13.48 13.32
C PHE A 158 1.80 13.96 13.96
N ALA A 159 2.76 14.41 13.15
CA ALA A 159 4.06 14.87 13.64
C ALA A 159 3.95 16.05 14.59
N LYS A 160 3.06 17.00 14.31
CA LYS A 160 2.81 18.16 15.20
C LYS A 160 2.06 17.78 16.47
N LYS A 161 1.16 16.81 16.40
CA LYS A 161 0.38 16.33 17.55
C LYS A 161 1.21 15.46 18.50
N TYR A 162 2.12 14.65 17.93
CA TYR A 162 2.97 13.70 18.63
C TYR A 162 4.44 13.93 18.27
N PRO A 163 5.05 15.05 18.70
CA PRO A 163 6.42 15.41 18.32
C PRO A 163 7.48 14.38 18.77
N GLU A 164 7.19 13.60 19.81
CA GLU A 164 8.02 12.49 20.28
C GLU A 164 8.05 11.28 19.31
N GLU A 165 7.11 11.22 18.38
CA GLU A 165 7.00 10.20 17.34
C GLU A 165 7.51 10.69 15.98
N ALA A 166 7.93 11.95 15.88
CA ALA A 166 8.39 12.58 14.65
C ALA A 166 9.92 12.55 14.52
N VAL A 167 10.40 12.73 13.30
CA VAL A 167 11.83 13.00 13.05
C VAL A 167 12.19 14.33 13.69
N PHE A 168 13.30 14.38 14.41
CA PHE A 168 13.71 15.57 15.18
C PHE A 168 14.90 16.29 14.53
N ASP A 169 14.88 17.61 14.52
CA ASP A 169 15.98 18.47 14.06
C ASP A 169 16.80 18.96 15.27
N THR A 170 17.99 18.39 15.46
CA THR A 170 18.85 18.69 16.60
C THR A 170 19.47 20.08 16.52
N ALA A 171 19.62 20.67 15.33
CA ALA A 171 20.15 22.02 15.19
C ALA A 171 19.12 23.11 15.54
N LYS A 172 17.85 22.87 15.20
CA LYS A 172 16.75 23.80 15.46
C LYS A 172 15.99 23.50 16.76
N ASN A 173 16.30 22.37 17.40
CA ASN A 173 15.63 21.86 18.60
C ASN A 173 14.09 21.78 18.44
N THR A 174 13.64 21.21 17.32
CA THR A 174 12.22 21.05 16.99
C THR A 174 12.02 19.84 16.10
N ILE A 175 10.77 19.51 15.73
CA ILE A 175 10.50 18.47 14.74
C ILE A 175 11.05 18.88 13.37
N TYR A 176 11.62 17.91 12.65
CA TYR A 176 12.18 18.13 11.32
C TYR A 176 11.09 18.43 10.30
N SER A 177 11.38 19.40 9.43
CA SER A 177 10.54 19.68 8.25
C SER A 177 11.39 19.98 7.03
N GLN A 178 10.89 19.55 5.88
CA GLN A 178 11.41 19.85 4.56
C GLN A 178 10.28 20.49 3.74
N ASP A 179 10.48 21.74 3.31
CA ASP A 179 9.49 22.51 2.53
C ASP A 179 8.07 22.55 3.16
N GLY A 180 8.03 22.61 4.50
CA GLY A 180 6.78 22.62 5.27
C GLY A 180 6.14 21.25 5.48
N GLN A 181 6.71 20.20 4.91
CA GLN A 181 6.30 18.82 5.15
C GLN A 181 7.02 18.26 6.38
N TYR A 182 6.31 17.48 7.18
CA TYR A 182 6.81 16.90 8.42
C TYR A 182 6.76 15.38 8.33
N PHE A 183 7.75 14.73 8.92
CA PHE A 183 7.92 13.29 8.82
C PHE A 183 7.79 12.62 10.19
N ILE A 184 7.08 11.51 10.20
CA ILE A 184 7.03 10.59 11.32
C ILE A 184 8.29 9.72 11.28
N ASP A 185 8.81 9.35 12.45
CA ASP A 185 9.88 8.36 12.54
C ASP A 185 9.35 6.98 12.10
N PRO A 186 9.94 6.33 11.07
CA PRO A 186 9.44 5.05 10.60
C PRO A 186 9.46 3.91 11.64
N SER A 187 10.24 4.04 12.71
CA SER A 187 10.26 3.09 13.83
C SER A 187 9.11 3.30 14.84
N SER A 188 8.32 4.38 14.72
CA SER A 188 7.21 4.71 15.61
C SER A 188 6.11 3.66 15.58
N LYS A 189 5.98 2.87 16.64
CA LYS A 189 4.91 1.87 16.75
C LYS A 189 3.52 2.49 16.83
N LYS A 190 3.40 3.66 17.45
CA LYS A 190 2.14 4.42 17.52
C LYS A 190 1.65 4.80 16.12
N ALA A 191 2.56 5.31 15.28
CA ALA A 191 2.24 5.67 13.91
C ALA A 191 1.96 4.44 13.05
N GLN A 192 2.77 3.39 13.16
CA GLN A 192 2.57 2.14 12.43
C GLN A 192 1.17 1.55 12.71
N ASN A 193 0.76 1.45 13.95
CA ASN A 193 -0.57 0.96 14.32
C ASN A 193 -1.68 1.86 13.78
N TYR A 194 -1.54 3.18 13.90
CA TYR A 194 -2.49 4.15 13.35
C TYR A 194 -2.70 3.96 11.84
N ILE A 195 -1.62 3.83 11.08
CA ILE A 195 -1.69 3.61 9.61
C ILE A 195 -2.34 2.27 9.28
N ILE A 196 -2.01 1.20 10.01
CA ILE A 196 -2.62 -0.12 9.82
C ILE A 196 -4.13 -0.05 10.09
N ASP A 197 -4.56 0.58 11.18
CA ASP A 197 -5.97 0.69 11.53
C ASP A 197 -6.76 1.46 10.46
N ILE A 198 -6.26 2.62 9.99
CA ILE A 198 -6.88 3.38 8.88
C ILE A 198 -6.94 2.54 7.60
N SER A 199 -5.90 1.76 7.30
CA SER A 199 -5.85 0.88 6.14
C SER A 199 -6.88 -0.25 6.23
N LYS A 200 -7.09 -0.80 7.42
CA LYS A 200 -8.13 -1.83 7.66
C LYS A 200 -9.54 -1.28 7.45
N GLU A 201 -9.84 -0.11 8.00
CA GLU A 201 -11.12 0.55 7.78
C GLU A 201 -11.37 0.85 6.29
N ALA A 202 -10.31 1.23 5.55
CA ALA A 202 -10.41 1.43 4.12
C ALA A 202 -10.72 0.14 3.34
N CYS A 203 -10.16 -1.01 3.73
CA CYS A 203 -10.55 -2.29 3.16
C CYS A 203 -12.04 -2.57 3.34
N GLU A 204 -12.59 -2.28 4.52
CA GLU A 204 -13.99 -2.47 4.84
C GLU A 204 -14.93 -1.53 4.07
N LEU A 205 -14.41 -0.40 3.58
CA LEU A 205 -15.12 0.50 2.66
C LEU A 205 -15.29 -0.08 1.25
N GLY A 206 -14.51 -1.09 0.85
CA GLY A 206 -14.65 -1.75 -0.44
C GLY A 206 -13.49 -1.55 -1.41
N PHE A 207 -12.37 -1.02 -0.95
CA PHE A 207 -11.13 -1.03 -1.73
C PHE A 207 -10.64 -2.46 -1.96
N ASP A 208 -10.02 -2.71 -3.12
CA ASP A 208 -9.45 -4.01 -3.47
C ASP A 208 -8.01 -4.15 -2.99
N GLU A 209 -7.35 -3.01 -2.83
CA GLU A 209 -5.95 -2.91 -2.50
C GLU A 209 -5.66 -1.63 -1.71
N ILE A 210 -4.75 -1.73 -0.77
CA ILE A 210 -4.15 -0.60 -0.06
C ILE A 210 -2.74 -0.38 -0.61
N GLN A 211 -2.46 0.85 -1.04
CA GLN A 211 -1.16 1.25 -1.58
C GLN A 211 -0.49 2.25 -0.65
N PHE A 212 0.67 1.87 -0.10
CA PHE A 212 1.46 2.72 0.78
C PHE A 212 2.39 3.62 -0.02
N ASP A 213 2.19 4.92 0.06
CA ASP A 213 3.11 5.92 -0.45
C ASP A 213 3.85 6.61 0.70
N TYR A 214 4.98 7.26 0.42
CA TYR A 214 5.88 7.82 1.45
C TYR A 214 6.26 6.80 2.53
N ILE A 215 6.34 5.54 2.15
CA ILE A 215 6.86 4.46 3.00
C ILE A 215 8.39 4.49 2.99
N ARG A 216 8.94 5.53 3.56
CA ARG A 216 10.36 5.86 3.51
C ARG A 216 10.79 6.85 4.59
N TYR A 217 12.07 6.92 4.81
CA TYR A 217 12.71 8.02 5.50
C TYR A 217 12.68 9.29 4.64
N PRO A 218 12.89 10.50 5.23
CA PRO A 218 13.06 11.72 4.43
C PRO A 218 14.21 11.56 3.42
N ASP A 219 14.00 12.02 2.19
CA ASP A 219 15.00 11.99 1.11
C ASP A 219 15.94 13.20 1.17
N SER A 220 16.56 13.39 2.30
CA SER A 220 17.43 14.52 2.59
C SER A 220 18.75 14.06 3.20
N SER A 221 19.83 14.73 2.81
CA SER A 221 21.14 14.54 3.41
C SER A 221 21.38 15.45 4.64
N TYR A 222 20.32 16.01 5.22
CA TYR A 222 20.42 16.92 6.35
C TYR A 222 20.96 16.21 7.59
N GLN A 223 22.19 16.53 7.98
CA GLN A 223 22.97 15.81 9.01
C GLN A 223 22.43 15.93 10.45
N TYR A 224 21.50 16.85 10.70
CA TYR A 224 20.95 17.09 12.05
C TYR A 224 19.60 16.37 12.28
N MET A 225 19.17 15.53 11.34
CA MET A 225 18.02 14.65 11.59
C MET A 225 18.38 13.60 12.64
N LYS A 226 17.51 13.46 13.63
CA LYS A 226 17.60 12.43 14.66
C LYS A 226 16.35 11.57 14.63
N PHE A 227 16.55 10.26 14.64
CA PHE A 227 15.53 9.22 14.72
C PHE A 227 15.58 8.53 16.07
N LYS A 228 14.56 7.76 16.43
CA LYS A 228 14.54 6.92 17.64
C LYS A 228 15.61 5.85 17.58
N ASP A 229 15.71 5.16 16.43
CA ASP A 229 16.79 4.23 16.15
C ASP A 229 17.91 4.94 15.38
N GLU A 230 19.16 4.45 15.53
CA GLU A 230 20.26 4.91 14.69
C GLU A 230 19.93 4.67 13.21
N SER A 231 20.02 5.71 12.38
CA SER A 231 19.67 5.66 10.95
C SER A 231 20.81 5.07 10.11
N THR A 232 21.22 3.83 10.44
CA THR A 232 22.11 3.04 9.56
C THR A 232 21.35 2.46 8.38
N PHE A 233 22.07 2.03 7.36
CA PHE A 233 21.49 1.33 6.20
C PHE A 233 20.60 0.14 6.63
N GLU A 234 21.13 -0.70 7.54
CA GLU A 234 20.46 -1.91 8.03
C GLU A 234 19.20 -1.55 8.83
N ASN A 235 19.28 -0.56 9.72
CA ASN A 235 18.15 -0.15 10.55
C ASN A 235 17.05 0.49 9.73
N ARG A 236 17.37 1.30 8.71
CA ARG A 236 16.34 1.89 7.84
C ARG A 236 15.58 0.81 7.09
N ILE A 237 16.27 -0.13 6.46
CA ILE A 237 15.63 -1.25 5.75
C ILE A 237 14.82 -2.11 6.72
N LYS A 238 15.38 -2.45 7.88
CA LYS A 238 14.69 -3.23 8.91
C LYS A 238 13.39 -2.56 9.37
N ASN A 239 13.39 -1.26 9.64
CA ASN A 239 12.21 -0.55 10.14
C ASN A 239 11.09 -0.51 9.10
N ILE A 240 11.41 -0.24 7.82
CA ILE A 240 10.43 -0.30 6.73
C ILE A 240 9.85 -1.72 6.58
N ASN A 241 10.70 -2.74 6.52
CA ASN A 241 10.24 -4.11 6.33
C ASN A 241 9.50 -4.67 7.55
N SER A 242 9.90 -4.29 8.77
CA SER A 242 9.17 -4.65 9.98
C SER A 242 7.74 -4.07 9.99
N PHE A 243 7.57 -2.85 9.48
CA PHE A 243 6.24 -2.27 9.33
C PHE A 243 5.41 -3.02 8.27
N LEU A 244 5.97 -3.30 7.09
CA LEU A 244 5.30 -4.05 6.05
C LEU A 244 4.88 -5.45 6.51
N SER A 245 5.77 -6.16 7.22
CA SER A 245 5.49 -7.51 7.75
C SER A 245 4.36 -7.53 8.79
N LEU A 246 4.15 -6.42 9.51
CA LEU A 246 2.99 -6.25 10.41
C LEU A 246 1.72 -5.89 9.64
N ALA A 247 1.82 -5.01 8.65
CA ALA A 247 0.67 -4.49 7.91
C ALA A 247 0.05 -5.54 6.98
N LYS A 248 0.89 -6.31 6.25
CA LYS A 248 0.41 -7.23 5.21
C LYS A 248 -0.59 -8.26 5.72
N PRO A 249 -0.33 -9.05 6.78
CA PRO A 249 -1.30 -10.03 7.25
C PRO A 249 -2.60 -9.39 7.77
N GLU A 250 -2.53 -8.21 8.39
CA GLU A 250 -3.71 -7.50 8.86
C GLU A 250 -4.62 -7.06 7.69
N ILE A 251 -4.04 -6.51 6.64
CA ILE A 251 -4.74 -6.04 5.43
C ILE A 251 -5.27 -7.23 4.62
N ASN A 252 -4.42 -8.25 4.37
CA ASN A 252 -4.82 -9.45 3.63
C ASN A 252 -5.96 -10.20 4.32
N SER A 253 -6.00 -10.23 5.67
CA SER A 253 -7.05 -10.87 6.44
C SER A 253 -8.45 -10.29 6.20
N LEU A 254 -8.54 -9.07 5.70
CA LEU A 254 -9.78 -8.38 5.31
C LEU A 254 -10.12 -8.56 3.82
N GLY A 255 -9.27 -9.25 3.06
CA GLY A 255 -9.46 -9.48 1.64
C GLY A 255 -8.98 -8.31 0.77
N CYS A 256 -8.02 -7.51 1.23
CA CYS A 256 -7.32 -6.51 0.43
C CYS A 256 -5.90 -6.97 0.12
N PHE A 257 -5.37 -6.56 -1.03
CA PHE A 257 -3.94 -6.62 -1.29
C PHE A 257 -3.19 -5.46 -0.64
N LEU A 258 -1.89 -5.64 -0.41
CA LEU A 258 -0.97 -4.58 0.01
C LEU A 258 0.05 -4.32 -1.08
N SER A 259 0.16 -3.06 -1.51
CA SER A 259 1.22 -2.58 -2.39
C SER A 259 1.94 -1.37 -1.82
N ALA A 260 3.05 -0.98 -2.43
CA ALA A 260 3.78 0.22 -2.06
C ALA A 260 4.33 0.97 -3.26
N ASP A 261 4.30 2.30 -3.16
CA ASP A 261 4.99 3.20 -4.08
C ASP A 261 6.43 3.35 -3.61
N VAL A 262 7.35 3.14 -4.53
CA VAL A 262 8.77 3.18 -4.23
C VAL A 262 9.50 4.07 -5.24
N PHE A 263 10.62 4.62 -4.86
CA PHE A 263 11.44 5.37 -5.81
C PHE A 263 11.93 4.47 -6.94
N GLY A 264 11.80 4.92 -8.18
CA GLY A 264 12.32 4.21 -9.35
C GLY A 264 13.81 3.88 -9.28
N TYR A 265 14.56 4.67 -8.52
CA TYR A 265 15.96 4.46 -8.20
C TYR A 265 16.28 3.06 -7.64
N ILE A 266 15.40 2.49 -6.80
CA ILE A 266 15.68 1.19 -6.17
C ILE A 266 15.63 0.02 -7.14
N LEU A 267 15.07 0.21 -8.34
CA LEU A 267 15.09 -0.83 -9.39
C LEU A 267 16.50 -1.10 -9.91
N THR A 268 17.32 -0.04 -9.98
CA THR A 268 18.69 -0.10 -10.53
C THR A 268 19.77 -0.19 -9.46
N ASN A 269 19.47 0.23 -8.23
CA ASN A 269 20.42 0.32 -7.14
C ASN A 269 20.05 -0.58 -5.96
N LYS A 270 21.03 -1.28 -5.41
CA LYS A 270 20.86 -2.10 -4.20
C LYS A 270 20.99 -1.29 -2.91
N TYR A 271 21.58 -0.08 -2.99
CA TYR A 271 21.64 0.84 -1.85
C TYR A 271 20.30 1.58 -1.70
N ASP A 272 19.86 1.77 -0.49
CA ASP A 272 18.55 2.34 -0.16
C ASP A 272 18.40 3.86 -0.40
N GLY A 273 19.43 4.52 -0.89
CA GLY A 273 19.45 5.97 -1.09
C GLY A 273 19.30 6.80 0.20
N GLY A 274 19.43 6.18 1.37
CA GLY A 274 19.17 6.81 2.67
C GLY A 274 17.70 6.82 3.08
N ILE A 275 16.81 6.22 2.29
CA ILE A 275 15.35 6.27 2.49
C ILE A 275 14.74 4.98 3.04
N GLY A 276 15.54 3.93 3.21
CA GLY A 276 15.09 2.64 3.76
C GLY A 276 14.35 1.74 2.77
N GLN A 277 14.25 2.11 1.50
CA GLN A 277 13.64 1.28 0.47
C GLN A 277 14.68 0.35 -0.16
N ASN A 278 14.42 -0.95 -0.15
CA ASN A 278 15.23 -1.97 -0.81
C ASN A 278 14.31 -2.95 -1.53
N LEU A 279 14.55 -3.17 -2.81
CA LEU A 279 13.65 -3.91 -3.70
C LEU A 279 13.43 -5.34 -3.21
N GLU A 280 14.51 -6.07 -2.94
CA GLU A 280 14.47 -7.49 -2.60
C GLU A 280 13.67 -7.74 -1.31
N THR A 281 13.93 -6.94 -0.28
CA THR A 281 13.29 -7.15 1.03
C THR A 281 11.85 -6.63 1.08
N MET A 282 11.53 -5.58 0.31
CA MET A 282 10.15 -5.05 0.26
C MET A 282 9.22 -5.99 -0.51
N ILE A 283 9.67 -6.57 -1.63
CA ILE A 283 8.84 -7.44 -2.47
C ILE A 283 8.37 -8.72 -1.75
N GLU A 284 9.11 -9.19 -0.74
CA GLU A 284 8.72 -10.31 0.12
C GLU A 284 7.51 -9.96 1.00
N ASN A 285 7.42 -8.69 1.41
CA ASN A 285 6.40 -8.19 2.32
C ASN A 285 5.26 -7.43 1.61
N LEU A 286 5.21 -7.49 0.28
CA LEU A 286 4.18 -6.86 -0.54
C LEU A 286 3.51 -7.88 -1.46
N ASP A 287 2.28 -7.59 -1.88
CA ASP A 287 1.61 -8.32 -2.95
C ASP A 287 1.99 -7.73 -4.31
N PHE A 288 2.11 -6.39 -4.39
CA PHE A 288 2.56 -5.66 -5.58
C PHE A 288 3.50 -4.52 -5.18
N ILE A 289 4.35 -4.10 -6.14
CA ILE A 289 5.24 -2.96 -5.99
C ILE A 289 5.05 -2.00 -7.16
N SER A 290 4.94 -0.71 -6.85
CA SER A 290 4.68 0.35 -7.83
C SER A 290 5.84 1.35 -7.84
N PRO A 291 6.91 1.07 -8.60
CA PRO A 291 8.02 2.01 -8.70
C PRO A 291 7.60 3.26 -9.49
N MET A 292 7.95 4.42 -8.96
CA MET A 292 7.73 5.72 -9.58
C MET A 292 8.81 5.97 -10.65
N VAL A 293 8.57 5.47 -11.86
CA VAL A 293 9.52 5.56 -12.98
C VAL A 293 9.19 6.80 -13.80
N TYR A 294 9.66 7.95 -13.32
CA TYR A 294 9.40 9.24 -13.96
C TYR A 294 10.64 9.73 -14.70
N PRO A 295 10.65 9.73 -16.05
CA PRO A 295 11.81 10.12 -16.84
C PRO A 295 12.42 11.49 -16.48
N SER A 296 11.57 12.45 -16.05
CA SER A 296 12.02 13.77 -15.59
C SER A 296 12.82 13.76 -14.29
N HIS A 297 12.76 12.68 -13.50
CA HIS A 297 13.46 12.55 -12.22
C HIS A 297 14.81 11.86 -12.33
N TYR A 298 15.16 11.36 -13.54
CA TYR A 298 16.46 10.76 -13.78
C TYR A 298 17.47 11.82 -14.26
N SER A 299 18.69 11.74 -13.73
CA SER A 299 19.78 12.64 -14.10
C SER A 299 20.25 12.40 -15.51
N SER A 300 20.84 13.42 -16.15
CA SER A 300 21.55 13.28 -17.42
C SER A 300 22.57 12.13 -17.36
N GLY A 301 22.59 11.29 -18.37
CA GLY A 301 23.45 10.10 -18.46
C GLY A 301 22.79 8.82 -17.94
N SER A 302 21.67 8.88 -17.21
CA SER A 302 20.95 7.70 -16.77
C SER A 302 20.55 6.83 -17.96
N PHE A 303 20.81 5.53 -17.87
CA PHE A 303 20.56 4.54 -18.94
C PHE A 303 21.20 4.91 -20.29
N GLY A 304 22.25 5.73 -20.28
CA GLY A 304 22.94 6.19 -21.49
C GLY A 304 22.27 7.38 -22.20
N PHE A 305 21.17 7.93 -21.66
CA PHE A 305 20.47 9.07 -22.28
C PHE A 305 20.98 10.40 -21.72
N SER A 306 21.45 11.29 -22.60
CA SER A 306 21.84 12.65 -22.24
C SER A 306 20.66 13.49 -21.70
N ASN A 307 19.45 13.19 -22.16
CA ASN A 307 18.21 13.78 -21.65
C ASN A 307 17.15 12.69 -21.42
N PRO A 308 17.12 12.07 -20.22
CA PRO A 308 16.12 11.04 -19.89
C PRO A 308 14.69 11.46 -20.12
N ASN A 309 14.33 12.70 -19.75
CA ASN A 309 12.95 13.21 -19.90
C ASN A 309 12.47 13.24 -21.37
N ARG A 310 13.37 13.29 -22.34
CA ARG A 310 13.03 13.23 -23.78
C ARG A 310 13.12 11.82 -24.39
N ASN A 311 13.42 10.82 -23.56
CA ASN A 311 13.54 9.43 -23.97
C ASN A 311 12.67 8.53 -23.05
N PRO A 312 11.36 8.80 -22.92
CA PRO A 312 10.51 8.18 -21.91
C PRO A 312 10.46 6.65 -22.06
N TYR A 313 10.26 6.14 -23.28
CA TYR A 313 10.25 4.69 -23.55
C TYR A 313 11.57 4.03 -23.11
N GLY A 314 12.71 4.58 -23.53
CA GLY A 314 14.02 3.99 -23.24
C GLY A 314 14.33 3.95 -21.75
N VAL A 315 14.05 5.03 -21.04
CA VAL A 315 14.28 5.14 -19.59
C VAL A 315 13.41 4.15 -18.82
N ILE A 316 12.12 4.11 -19.11
CA ILE A 316 11.18 3.23 -18.41
C ILE A 316 11.47 1.76 -18.74
N SER A 317 11.69 1.45 -20.02
CA SER A 317 12.02 0.09 -20.43
C SER A 317 13.31 -0.43 -19.78
N ALA A 318 14.34 0.40 -19.65
CA ALA A 318 15.59 0.02 -18.98
C ALA A 318 15.39 -0.17 -17.47
N ALA A 319 14.73 0.77 -16.78
CA ALA A 319 14.47 0.68 -15.35
C ALA A 319 13.64 -0.57 -14.99
N LEU A 320 12.60 -0.86 -15.79
CA LEU A 320 11.76 -2.05 -15.57
C LEU A 320 12.54 -3.34 -15.89
N GLN A 321 13.44 -3.32 -16.88
CA GLN A 321 14.29 -4.46 -17.15
C GLN A 321 15.23 -4.77 -15.99
N ASP A 322 15.85 -3.74 -15.39
CA ASP A 322 16.70 -3.92 -14.21
C ASP A 322 15.94 -4.63 -13.06
N ALA A 323 14.65 -4.31 -12.85
CA ALA A 323 13.83 -4.99 -11.85
C ALA A 323 13.58 -6.47 -12.21
N LEU A 324 13.27 -6.76 -13.48
CA LEU A 324 13.06 -8.13 -13.95
C LEU A 324 14.33 -8.96 -13.88
N ASP A 325 15.50 -8.36 -14.18
CA ASP A 325 16.82 -9.00 -14.07
C ASP A 325 17.24 -9.24 -12.60
N ARG A 326 16.49 -8.67 -11.64
CA ARG A 326 16.61 -8.90 -10.18
C ARG A 326 15.51 -9.83 -9.66
N ASP A 327 14.99 -10.69 -10.51
CA ASP A 327 14.00 -11.73 -10.20
C ASP A 327 12.66 -11.21 -9.63
N VAL A 328 12.30 -9.94 -9.92
CA VAL A 328 10.95 -9.45 -9.60
C VAL A 328 9.95 -10.08 -10.56
N GLU A 329 8.99 -10.81 -10.01
CA GLU A 329 7.95 -11.45 -10.81
C GLU A 329 7.09 -10.40 -11.54
N PRO A 330 6.88 -10.53 -12.88
CA PRO A 330 6.18 -9.53 -13.67
C PRO A 330 4.81 -9.13 -13.11
N TYR A 331 4.04 -10.07 -12.58
CA TYR A 331 2.71 -9.79 -12.05
C TYR A 331 2.71 -8.91 -10.78
N LYS A 332 3.84 -8.87 -10.06
CA LYS A 332 4.02 -8.00 -8.89
C LYS A 332 4.43 -6.57 -9.25
N LEU A 333 4.99 -6.38 -10.44
CA LEU A 333 5.57 -5.11 -10.86
C LEU A 333 4.55 -4.26 -11.63
N ARG A 334 4.10 -3.15 -11.03
CA ARG A 334 3.13 -2.22 -11.63
C ARG A 334 3.63 -0.79 -11.48
N PRO A 335 4.47 -0.28 -12.42
CA PRO A 335 5.06 1.04 -12.29
C PRO A 335 4.01 2.16 -12.28
N PHE A 336 4.27 3.20 -11.48
CA PHE A 336 3.70 4.51 -11.72
C PHE A 336 4.46 5.21 -12.84
N LEU A 337 3.73 5.60 -13.88
CA LEU A 337 4.23 6.27 -15.08
C LEU A 337 3.92 7.77 -15.00
N GLN A 338 4.78 8.56 -15.63
CA GLN A 338 4.67 10.01 -15.64
C GLN A 338 3.54 10.49 -16.54
N GLY A 339 2.48 11.08 -15.94
CA GLY A 339 1.36 11.72 -16.63
C GLY A 339 1.37 13.25 -16.49
N PHE A 340 2.51 13.86 -16.16
CA PHE A 340 2.72 15.29 -15.96
C PHE A 340 3.94 15.76 -16.76
N TRP A 341 3.97 17.02 -17.23
CA TRP A 341 5.06 17.63 -18.02
C TRP A 341 5.44 16.88 -19.30
N HIS A 342 4.68 15.88 -19.68
CA HIS A 342 4.84 15.12 -20.91
C HIS A 342 3.73 15.47 -21.90
N THR A 343 4.05 15.41 -23.19
CA THR A 343 3.07 15.46 -24.28
C THR A 343 2.28 14.14 -24.34
N ASP A 344 1.15 14.14 -25.04
CA ASP A 344 0.34 12.93 -25.25
C ASP A 344 1.17 11.77 -25.82
N TYR A 345 2.07 12.08 -26.76
CA TYR A 345 3.00 11.11 -27.34
C TYR A 345 3.96 10.53 -26.29
N GLU A 346 4.57 11.38 -25.45
CA GLU A 346 5.51 10.94 -24.41
C GLU A 346 4.80 10.08 -23.34
N VAL A 347 3.53 10.38 -22.99
CA VAL A 347 2.74 9.53 -22.08
C VAL A 347 2.43 8.18 -22.73
N ARG A 348 2.07 8.13 -24.02
CA ARG A 348 1.91 6.86 -24.73
C ARG A 348 3.18 6.03 -24.75
N GLU A 349 4.35 6.66 -24.95
CA GLU A 349 5.64 5.97 -24.88
C GLU A 349 5.94 5.42 -23.48
N ASN A 350 5.51 6.12 -22.41
CA ASN A 350 5.57 5.59 -21.03
C ASN A 350 4.75 4.30 -20.92
N ILE A 351 3.51 4.31 -21.39
CA ILE A 351 2.58 3.16 -21.35
C ILE A 351 3.15 2.00 -22.16
N ARG A 352 3.59 2.27 -23.40
CA ARG A 352 4.15 1.26 -24.30
C ARG A 352 5.34 0.54 -23.68
N ALA A 353 6.24 1.26 -22.99
CA ALA A 353 7.39 0.65 -22.34
C ALA A 353 7.04 -0.38 -21.25
N ALA A 354 5.92 -0.20 -20.56
CA ALA A 354 5.41 -1.17 -19.61
C ALA A 354 4.66 -2.32 -20.32
N GLU A 355 3.81 -2.01 -21.30
CA GLU A 355 3.01 -2.99 -22.04
C GLU A 355 3.88 -3.95 -22.87
N ASP A 356 4.99 -3.48 -23.47
CA ASP A 356 5.94 -4.30 -24.21
C ASP A 356 6.65 -5.35 -23.32
N LYS A 357 6.58 -5.16 -21.99
CA LYS A 357 7.05 -6.14 -20.98
C LYS A 357 5.91 -6.94 -20.35
N ASN A 358 4.69 -6.84 -20.87
CA ASN A 358 3.48 -7.45 -20.30
C ASN A 358 3.22 -7.06 -18.85
N LEU A 359 3.55 -5.82 -18.45
CA LEU A 359 3.30 -5.31 -17.11
C LEU A 359 2.01 -4.48 -17.07
N GLY A 360 1.30 -4.57 -15.93
CA GLY A 360 0.33 -3.56 -15.57
C GLY A 360 1.00 -2.21 -15.29
N TRP A 361 0.22 -1.13 -15.28
CA TRP A 361 0.73 0.21 -15.04
C TRP A 361 -0.29 1.12 -14.37
N LEU A 362 0.22 2.16 -13.72
CA LEU A 362 -0.55 3.25 -13.13
C LEU A 362 -0.01 4.58 -13.65
N ILE A 363 -0.87 5.57 -13.93
CA ILE A 363 -0.42 6.91 -14.34
C ILE A 363 -0.61 7.88 -13.19
N TRP A 364 0.49 8.56 -12.84
CA TRP A 364 0.49 9.63 -11.87
C TRP A 364 0.27 10.99 -12.53
N ASN A 365 -0.77 11.69 -12.11
CA ASN A 365 -0.99 13.09 -12.40
C ASN A 365 -1.68 13.76 -11.21
N VAL A 366 -0.95 14.58 -10.46
CA VAL A 366 -1.42 15.21 -9.21
C VAL A 366 -2.69 16.04 -9.40
N SER A 367 -2.89 16.62 -10.59
CA SER A 367 -4.10 17.39 -10.94
C SER A 367 -5.28 16.50 -11.32
N SER A 368 -5.08 15.17 -11.43
CA SER A 368 -6.08 14.21 -11.92
C SER A 368 -6.71 14.64 -13.26
N SER A 369 -5.87 15.07 -14.18
CA SER A 369 -6.27 15.53 -15.50
C SER A 369 -5.64 14.64 -16.56
N TYR A 370 -6.48 14.03 -17.40
CA TYR A 370 -6.08 13.04 -18.40
C TYR A 370 -6.66 13.41 -19.76
N ASN A 371 -5.83 13.29 -20.80
CA ASN A 371 -6.29 13.36 -22.18
C ASN A 371 -6.57 11.92 -22.66
N LEU A 372 -7.67 11.68 -23.35
CA LEU A 372 -7.99 10.38 -23.94
C LEU A 372 -6.91 9.88 -24.91
N GLU A 373 -6.21 10.80 -25.55
CA GLU A 373 -5.07 10.50 -26.43
C GLU A 373 -3.89 9.81 -25.74
N TYR A 374 -3.79 9.91 -24.40
CA TYR A 374 -2.77 9.15 -23.62
C TYR A 374 -2.91 7.65 -23.83
N PHE A 375 -4.12 7.17 -24.02
CA PHE A 375 -4.50 5.75 -24.04
C PHE A 375 -4.73 5.22 -25.46
N SER A 376 -4.55 6.05 -26.50
CA SER A 376 -4.64 5.61 -27.88
C SER A 376 -3.43 4.75 -28.25
N LYS A 377 -3.65 3.72 -29.08
CA LYS A 377 -2.53 2.92 -29.59
C LYS A 377 -1.58 3.78 -30.44
N ILE A 378 -0.30 3.55 -30.31
CA ILE A 378 0.69 4.11 -31.23
C ILE A 378 0.64 3.21 -32.48
N ASP A 379 0.23 3.76 -33.61
CA ASP A 379 0.34 3.07 -34.88
C ASP A 379 1.82 2.80 -35.16
N SER A 380 2.18 1.53 -35.34
CA SER A 380 3.56 1.03 -35.52
C SER A 380 4.10 1.34 -36.93
#